data_f31e33a23853c9ff39cb9b538eae4305
#
_entry.id   f31e33a23853c9ff39cb9b538eae4305
#
_cell.length_a   1.000
_cell.length_b   1.000
_cell.length_c   1.000
_cell.angle_alpha   90.00
_cell.angle_beta   90.00
_cell.angle_gamma   90.00
#
_symmetry.space_group_name_H-M   'P 1'
#
loop_
_entity.id
_entity.type
_entity.pdbx_description
1 polymer ?
#
loop_
_entity_poly.entity_id
_entity_poly.type
_entity_poly.pdbx_seq_one_letter_code
_entity_poly.pdbx_strand_id
1 'polypeptide(L)'
;MTPRTTTEQPAAAPLLDLHALVVAVRRRRRVWCSLALLGLLLGTAVAVLLPPPPTAVTKLLVAHQEDQPNDPGTLIRTDVALLQTTRIAGEALRSLKSPVKPEDFMTDYTAAGLTNNLLQIEVAGETDAEALARAEALAEVFVADHVRRIQEVADAEAKALLDQRDRMRDELAQVNRSIGDGAPGSGPKASADRESLFARRAELTSRISDFDQRAAEARMGTPRLVAGTQIVDAPRLVRHSLPRTAATDAAIGLALGLVLGLAVSAVGAVVADRPVLRREIAANLGASVIAELPRRSAWPWQRRRVRAARERLTTSLARTVRGSGEPVSLLELGCERSASAIALELAGALAADGPVAVVDGLPGRRLADRRSKPGDPAVVAGERAATVPRKERLVGIGSVAPGTAWTDLRYLGPRTVLVVRAGHGSAAWLHTVARQLADQHIPVVGVVLIDPDPRDRTDGTLWEGPFTALRGRNEVPVRRNGGGTSHAVQAVGEGGQRTERLPMWAARVPDSDQEGQ
;
A
#
# COMPACT_ATOMS: atom_id res chain seq x y z
N MET A 1 -8.14 61.08 -0.17
CA MET A 1 -7.45 59.86 -0.57
C MET A 1 -7.14 59.08 0.69
N THR A 2 -7.97 58.10 1.00
CA THR A 2 -7.82 57.21 2.17
C THR A 2 -6.96 55.99 1.75
N PRO A 3 -5.91 55.64 2.49
CA PRO A 3 -5.16 54.45 2.19
C PRO A 3 -6.00 53.21 2.50
N ARG A 4 -6.18 52.35 1.47
CA ARG A 4 -6.76 51.01 1.65
C ARG A 4 -5.74 50.15 2.39
N THR A 5 -6.03 49.83 3.63
CA THR A 5 -5.38 48.78 4.39
C THR A 5 -5.77 47.44 3.75
N THR A 6 -4.90 46.85 3.00
CA THR A 6 -5.01 45.49 2.50
C THR A 6 -4.86 44.57 3.72
N THR A 7 -5.98 44.04 4.21
CA THR A 7 -5.98 42.99 5.22
C THR A 7 -5.44 41.73 4.55
N GLU A 8 -4.16 41.45 4.76
CA GLU A 8 -3.56 40.17 4.36
C GLU A 8 -4.30 39.07 5.13
N GLN A 9 -5.12 38.34 4.42
CA GLN A 9 -5.84 37.19 4.94
C GLN A 9 -4.79 36.13 5.31
N PRO A 10 -4.75 35.62 6.56
CA PRO A 10 -3.80 34.59 6.93
C PRO A 10 -4.01 33.39 6.03
N ALA A 11 -2.94 32.96 5.36
CA ALA A 11 -2.94 31.78 4.51
C ALA A 11 -3.56 30.62 5.30
N ALA A 12 -4.64 30.06 4.78
CA ALA A 12 -5.34 28.94 5.40
C ALA A 12 -4.31 27.83 5.66
N ALA A 13 -4.09 27.52 6.93
CA ALA A 13 -3.21 26.42 7.32
C ALA A 13 -3.74 25.14 6.64
N PRO A 14 -2.90 24.34 5.99
CA PRO A 14 -3.34 23.12 5.35
C PRO A 14 -4.02 22.24 6.40
N LEU A 15 -5.23 21.77 6.09
CA LEU A 15 -6.08 20.97 6.99
C LEU A 15 -5.39 19.69 7.52
N LEU A 16 -4.34 19.22 6.82
CA LEU A 16 -3.51 18.08 7.23
C LEU A 16 -2.05 18.35 6.87
N ASP A 17 -1.17 18.39 7.87
CA ASP A 17 0.27 18.42 7.65
C ASP A 17 0.77 16.99 7.42
N LEU A 18 0.98 16.63 6.14
CA LEU A 18 1.48 15.30 5.75
C LEU A 18 2.83 14.96 6.40
N HIS A 19 3.67 15.96 6.64
CA HIS A 19 4.96 15.74 7.30
C HIS A 19 4.78 15.33 8.76
N ALA A 20 3.89 16.00 9.48
CA ALA A 20 3.53 15.66 10.86
C ALA A 20 2.94 14.23 10.94
N LEU A 21 2.06 13.88 9.99
CA LEU A 21 1.47 12.55 9.90
C LEU A 21 2.53 11.45 9.70
N VAL A 22 3.45 11.63 8.75
CA VAL A 22 4.55 10.67 8.49
C VAL A 22 5.42 10.48 9.73
N VAL A 23 5.79 11.57 10.41
CA VAL A 23 6.58 11.51 11.65
C VAL A 23 5.82 10.76 12.76
N ALA A 24 4.52 11.04 12.93
CA ALA A 24 3.68 10.41 13.94
C ALA A 24 3.48 8.90 13.68
N VAL A 25 3.21 8.50 12.43
CA VAL A 25 3.10 7.08 12.02
C VAL A 25 4.42 6.34 12.26
N ARG A 26 5.54 6.96 11.89
CA ARG A 26 6.86 6.36 12.11
C ARG A 26 7.20 6.17 13.59
N ARG A 27 6.77 7.08 14.45
CA ARG A 27 6.93 6.93 15.91
C ARG A 27 6.18 5.72 16.45
N ARG A 28 5.07 5.34 15.82
CA ARG A 28 4.24 4.16 16.14
C ARG A 28 4.70 2.87 15.44
N ARG A 29 5.97 2.79 15.02
CA ARG A 29 6.50 1.63 14.29
C ARG A 29 6.22 0.27 14.94
N ARG A 30 6.09 0.21 16.27
CA ARG A 30 5.75 -1.03 16.96
C ARG A 30 4.36 -1.54 16.61
N VAL A 31 3.40 -0.64 16.39
CA VAL A 31 2.01 -0.99 16.06
C VAL A 31 1.93 -1.57 14.65
N TRP A 32 2.40 -0.84 13.62
CA TRP A 32 2.30 -1.34 12.26
C TRP A 32 3.25 -2.53 11.99
N CYS A 33 4.42 -2.61 12.66
CA CYS A 33 5.27 -3.80 12.58
C CYS A 33 4.62 -5.02 13.24
N SER A 34 3.93 -4.87 14.37
CA SER A 34 3.23 -6.00 15.02
C SER A 34 2.04 -6.48 14.20
N LEU A 35 1.28 -5.58 13.56
CA LEU A 35 0.18 -5.95 12.67
C LEU A 35 0.68 -6.59 11.38
N ALA A 36 1.79 -6.12 10.81
CA ALA A 36 2.43 -6.75 9.66
C ALA A 36 2.93 -8.18 10.00
N LEU A 37 3.55 -8.35 11.16
CA LEU A 37 4.00 -9.66 11.62
C LEU A 37 2.81 -10.60 11.88
N LEU A 38 1.74 -10.10 12.48
CA LEU A 38 0.51 -10.86 12.69
C LEU A 38 -0.09 -11.29 11.35
N GLY A 39 -0.16 -10.40 10.37
CA GLY A 39 -0.62 -10.73 9.02
C GLY A 39 0.22 -11.82 8.36
N LEU A 40 1.56 -11.73 8.47
CA LEU A 40 2.48 -12.77 7.98
C LEU A 40 2.22 -14.13 8.65
N LEU A 41 2.04 -14.16 9.97
CA LEU A 41 1.74 -15.40 10.70
C LEU A 41 0.39 -15.98 10.30
N LEU A 42 -0.64 -15.14 10.14
CA LEU A 42 -1.96 -15.58 9.69
C LEU A 42 -1.90 -16.12 8.25
N GLY A 43 -1.23 -15.44 7.33
CA GLY A 43 -1.05 -15.93 5.95
C GLY A 43 -0.33 -17.27 5.91
N THR A 44 0.74 -17.43 6.69
CA THR A 44 1.44 -18.71 6.81
C THR A 44 0.54 -19.80 7.41
N ALA A 45 -0.25 -19.47 8.43
CA ALA A 45 -1.19 -20.41 9.04
C ALA A 45 -2.27 -20.85 8.05
N VAL A 46 -2.82 -19.96 7.25
CA VAL A 46 -3.79 -20.30 6.19
C VAL A 46 -3.18 -21.28 5.19
N ALA A 47 -1.98 -21.04 4.69
CA ALA A 47 -1.29 -21.92 3.74
C ALA A 47 -1.06 -23.35 4.30
N VAL A 48 -0.84 -23.46 5.61
CA VAL A 48 -0.57 -24.76 6.26
C VAL A 48 -1.87 -25.46 6.64
N LEU A 49 -2.89 -24.72 7.09
CA LEU A 49 -4.16 -25.30 7.58
C LEU A 49 -5.16 -25.56 6.43
N LEU A 50 -5.09 -24.79 5.34
CA LEU A 50 -5.92 -24.92 4.14
C LEU A 50 -5.04 -25.10 2.91
N PRO A 51 -4.35 -26.25 2.77
CA PRO A 51 -3.57 -26.50 1.56
C PRO A 51 -4.49 -26.50 0.33
N PRO A 52 -4.01 -26.05 -0.84
CA PRO A 52 -4.79 -26.12 -2.07
C PRO A 52 -5.15 -27.59 -2.38
N PRO A 53 -6.33 -27.84 -2.96
CA PRO A 53 -6.75 -29.20 -3.29
C PRO A 53 -5.75 -29.84 -4.26
N PRO A 54 -5.53 -31.16 -4.17
CA PRO A 54 -4.66 -31.88 -5.09
C PRO A 54 -5.21 -31.74 -6.51
N THR A 55 -4.34 -31.46 -7.48
CA THR A 55 -4.69 -31.33 -8.89
C THR A 55 -3.94 -32.35 -9.74
N ALA A 56 -4.61 -32.90 -10.74
CA ALA A 56 -4.03 -33.77 -11.74
C ALA A 56 -4.10 -33.10 -13.11
N VAL A 57 -3.06 -33.29 -13.91
CA VAL A 57 -2.96 -32.77 -15.28
C VAL A 57 -2.75 -33.90 -16.24
N THR A 58 -3.49 -33.88 -17.35
CA THR A 58 -3.33 -34.79 -18.49
C THR A 58 -3.28 -33.99 -19.78
N LYS A 59 -2.63 -34.55 -20.81
CA LYS A 59 -2.55 -33.94 -22.14
C LYS A 59 -3.05 -34.88 -23.22
N LEU A 60 -3.88 -34.34 -24.10
CA LEU A 60 -4.51 -35.03 -25.21
C LEU A 60 -3.98 -34.45 -26.51
N LEU A 61 -3.59 -35.30 -27.43
CA LEU A 61 -3.45 -34.95 -28.85
C LEU A 61 -4.81 -35.12 -29.51
N VAL A 62 -5.29 -34.09 -30.16
CA VAL A 62 -6.56 -34.09 -30.87
C VAL A 62 -6.29 -33.84 -32.35
N ALA A 63 -6.62 -34.81 -33.19
CA ALA A 63 -6.42 -34.66 -34.62
C ALA A 63 -7.64 -34.01 -35.27
N HIS A 64 -7.39 -32.96 -36.05
CA HIS A 64 -8.38 -32.24 -36.82
C HIS A 64 -8.13 -32.42 -38.33
N GLN A 65 -9.17 -32.34 -39.15
CA GLN A 65 -9.04 -32.51 -40.57
C GLN A 65 -8.35 -31.29 -41.20
N GLU A 66 -8.78 -30.08 -40.86
CA GLU A 66 -8.16 -28.81 -41.23
C GLU A 66 -8.59 -27.69 -40.28
N ASP A 67 -7.68 -26.80 -39.94
CA ASP A 67 -8.00 -25.55 -39.27
C ASP A 67 -8.36 -24.45 -40.30
N GLN A 68 -9.15 -23.47 -39.89
CA GLN A 68 -9.48 -22.34 -40.75
C GLN A 68 -8.19 -21.52 -41.03
N PRO A 69 -7.89 -21.17 -42.29
CA PRO A 69 -6.66 -20.48 -42.65
C PRO A 69 -6.46 -19.12 -41.96
N ASN A 70 -7.57 -18.43 -41.64
CA ASN A 70 -7.53 -17.08 -41.03
C ASN A 70 -7.66 -17.08 -39.51
N ASP A 71 -7.92 -18.21 -38.87
CA ASP A 71 -8.03 -18.33 -37.41
C ASP A 71 -7.53 -19.71 -36.97
N PRO A 72 -6.20 -19.89 -36.95
CA PRO A 72 -5.59 -21.13 -36.49
C PRO A 72 -5.92 -21.40 -35.04
N GLY A 73 -6.27 -22.63 -34.70
CA GLY A 73 -6.69 -23.03 -33.35
C GLY A 73 -8.16 -22.85 -33.03
N THR A 74 -9.03 -22.53 -34.01
CA THR A 74 -10.48 -22.48 -33.81
C THR A 74 -11.02 -23.81 -33.37
N LEU A 75 -10.54 -24.92 -33.97
CA LEU A 75 -11.02 -26.26 -33.66
C LEU A 75 -10.66 -26.68 -32.25
N ILE A 76 -9.44 -26.41 -31.79
CA ILE A 76 -9.05 -26.73 -30.41
C ILE A 76 -9.84 -25.92 -29.39
N ARG A 77 -10.21 -24.65 -29.70
CA ARG A 77 -11.09 -23.85 -28.84
C ARG A 77 -12.49 -24.45 -28.76
N THR A 78 -12.97 -24.98 -29.85
CA THR A 78 -14.25 -25.72 -29.89
C THR A 78 -14.18 -26.97 -29.03
N ASP A 79 -13.07 -27.71 -29.07
CA ASP A 79 -12.87 -28.90 -28.23
C ASP A 79 -12.80 -28.56 -26.75
N VAL A 80 -12.13 -27.44 -26.39
CA VAL A 80 -12.14 -26.89 -25.01
C VAL A 80 -13.59 -26.61 -24.58
N ALA A 81 -14.37 -25.93 -25.43
CA ALA A 81 -15.78 -25.64 -25.13
C ALA A 81 -16.63 -26.89 -25.00
N LEU A 82 -16.39 -27.90 -25.83
CA LEU A 82 -17.08 -29.18 -25.77
C LEU A 82 -16.75 -29.96 -24.50
N LEU A 83 -15.50 -29.94 -24.08
CA LEU A 83 -15.07 -30.55 -22.80
C LEU A 83 -15.81 -29.91 -21.61
N GLN A 84 -16.07 -28.62 -21.68
CA GLN A 84 -16.80 -27.86 -20.66
C GLN A 84 -18.32 -27.96 -20.82
N THR A 85 -18.83 -29.13 -21.25
CA THR A 85 -20.26 -29.36 -21.33
C THR A 85 -20.74 -30.35 -20.26
N THR A 86 -21.97 -30.15 -19.78
CA THR A 86 -22.58 -31.05 -18.81
C THR A 86 -22.68 -32.49 -19.31
N ARG A 87 -22.70 -32.70 -20.64
CA ARG A 87 -22.71 -34.02 -21.25
C ARG A 87 -21.42 -34.78 -20.97
N ILE A 88 -20.26 -34.19 -21.27
CA ILE A 88 -18.95 -34.82 -21.04
C ILE A 88 -18.72 -35.01 -19.54
N ALA A 89 -18.99 -33.95 -18.74
CA ALA A 89 -18.89 -34.03 -17.27
C ALA A 89 -19.77 -35.16 -16.71
N GLY A 90 -21.01 -35.27 -17.17
CA GLY A 90 -21.93 -36.31 -16.73
C GLY A 90 -21.52 -37.73 -17.18
N GLU A 91 -20.91 -37.90 -18.37
CA GLU A 91 -20.34 -39.18 -18.80
C GLU A 91 -19.15 -39.61 -17.99
N ALA A 92 -18.25 -38.67 -17.67
CA ALA A 92 -17.11 -38.91 -16.81
C ALA A 92 -17.53 -39.28 -15.38
N LEU A 93 -18.49 -38.57 -14.79
CA LEU A 93 -19.03 -38.90 -13.48
C LEU A 93 -19.72 -40.28 -13.44
N ARG A 94 -20.39 -40.66 -14.51
CA ARG A 94 -21.01 -41.99 -14.63
C ARG A 94 -19.97 -43.10 -14.68
N SER A 95 -18.86 -42.91 -15.41
CA SER A 95 -17.74 -43.88 -15.41
C SER A 95 -17.12 -44.05 -14.05
N LEU A 96 -17.01 -42.95 -13.28
CA LEU A 96 -16.51 -42.94 -11.89
C LEU A 96 -17.54 -43.42 -10.87
N LYS A 97 -18.80 -43.60 -11.25
CA LYS A 97 -19.93 -43.86 -10.33
C LYS A 97 -20.05 -42.83 -9.23
N SER A 98 -19.69 -41.59 -9.53
CA SER A 98 -19.72 -40.48 -8.57
C SER A 98 -21.13 -39.89 -8.46
N PRO A 99 -21.61 -39.55 -7.25
CA PRO A 99 -22.89 -38.91 -7.01
C PRO A 99 -22.89 -37.40 -7.26
N VAL A 100 -21.75 -36.81 -7.58
CA VAL A 100 -21.57 -35.35 -7.82
C VAL A 100 -22.40 -34.94 -9.04
N LYS A 101 -22.98 -33.74 -8.99
CA LYS A 101 -23.69 -33.17 -10.13
C LYS A 101 -22.70 -32.69 -11.20
N PRO A 102 -23.04 -32.83 -12.49
CA PRO A 102 -22.17 -32.37 -13.57
C PRO A 102 -21.80 -30.89 -13.48
N GLU A 103 -22.75 -30.04 -13.06
CA GLU A 103 -22.54 -28.60 -12.92
C GLU A 103 -21.49 -28.27 -11.84
N ASP A 104 -21.53 -28.97 -10.72
CA ASP A 104 -20.58 -28.81 -9.62
C ASP A 104 -19.18 -29.31 -10.07
N PHE A 105 -19.15 -30.47 -10.71
CA PHE A 105 -17.89 -31.05 -11.22
C PHE A 105 -17.20 -30.16 -12.27
N MET A 106 -17.98 -29.45 -13.09
CA MET A 106 -17.43 -28.51 -14.09
C MET A 106 -16.64 -27.35 -13.44
N THR A 107 -16.84 -27.06 -12.17
CA THR A 107 -16.04 -26.06 -11.45
C THR A 107 -14.69 -26.60 -10.98
N ASP A 108 -14.57 -27.94 -10.90
CA ASP A 108 -13.38 -28.62 -10.39
C ASP A 108 -12.34 -28.89 -11.50
N TYR A 109 -12.64 -28.60 -12.76
CA TYR A 109 -11.68 -28.80 -13.83
C TYR A 109 -11.61 -27.62 -14.81
N THR A 110 -10.46 -27.47 -15.42
CA THR A 110 -10.21 -26.49 -16.49
C THR A 110 -9.55 -27.18 -17.69
N ALA A 111 -9.84 -26.67 -18.89
CA ALA A 111 -9.21 -27.13 -20.11
C ALA A 111 -8.58 -25.95 -20.85
N ALA A 112 -7.42 -26.18 -21.45
CA ALA A 112 -6.72 -25.19 -22.26
C ALA A 112 -6.08 -25.85 -23.49
N GLY A 113 -6.24 -25.22 -24.64
CA GLY A 113 -5.47 -25.58 -25.84
C GLY A 113 -4.05 -25.03 -25.73
N LEU A 114 -3.06 -25.91 -25.67
CA LEU A 114 -1.65 -25.50 -25.65
C LEU A 114 -1.12 -25.17 -27.04
N THR A 115 -1.59 -25.94 -28.04
CA THR A 115 -1.33 -25.74 -29.46
C THR A 115 -2.62 -26.06 -30.23
N ASN A 116 -2.59 -25.97 -31.56
CA ASN A 116 -3.76 -26.28 -32.38
C ASN A 116 -4.27 -27.73 -32.20
N ASN A 117 -3.42 -28.64 -31.73
CA ASN A 117 -3.71 -30.07 -31.62
C ASN A 117 -3.47 -30.63 -30.22
N LEU A 118 -2.99 -29.83 -29.28
CA LEU A 118 -2.66 -30.29 -27.91
C LEU A 118 -3.59 -29.63 -26.91
N LEU A 119 -4.40 -30.43 -26.25
CA LEU A 119 -5.35 -30.05 -25.20
C LEU A 119 -4.78 -30.46 -23.83
N GLN A 120 -4.76 -29.56 -22.88
CA GLN A 120 -4.44 -29.87 -21.49
C GLN A 120 -5.71 -29.80 -20.65
N ILE A 121 -5.91 -30.80 -19.81
CA ILE A 121 -6.98 -30.85 -18.82
C ILE A 121 -6.33 -30.83 -17.44
N GLU A 122 -6.80 -29.95 -16.57
CA GLU A 122 -6.39 -29.87 -15.18
C GLU A 122 -7.62 -30.08 -14.29
N VAL A 123 -7.54 -31.02 -13.37
CA VAL A 123 -8.68 -31.47 -12.54
C VAL A 123 -8.30 -31.45 -11.08
N ALA A 124 -9.13 -30.84 -10.24
CA ALA A 124 -9.03 -30.88 -8.81
C ALA A 124 -9.81 -32.07 -8.21
N GLY A 125 -9.31 -32.61 -7.12
CA GLY A 125 -9.98 -33.65 -6.35
C GLY A 125 -9.80 -33.44 -4.85
N GLU A 126 -10.57 -34.14 -4.03
CA GLU A 126 -10.38 -34.11 -2.56
C GLU A 126 -9.12 -34.88 -2.13
N THR A 127 -8.75 -35.87 -2.93
CA THR A 127 -7.55 -36.71 -2.71
C THR A 127 -6.73 -36.83 -4.01
N ASP A 128 -5.44 -37.18 -3.87
CA ASP A 128 -4.57 -37.46 -5.00
C ASP A 128 -5.13 -38.52 -5.96
N ALA A 129 -5.68 -39.60 -5.38
CA ALA A 129 -6.26 -40.70 -6.14
C ALA A 129 -7.53 -40.26 -6.91
N GLU A 130 -8.34 -39.43 -6.29
CA GLU A 130 -9.55 -38.91 -6.92
C GLU A 130 -9.21 -37.93 -8.04
N ALA A 131 -8.26 -37.00 -7.83
CA ALA A 131 -7.81 -36.08 -8.89
C ALA A 131 -7.31 -36.83 -10.11
N LEU A 132 -6.51 -37.90 -9.93
CA LEU A 132 -6.03 -38.77 -10.99
C LEU A 132 -7.19 -39.48 -11.72
N ALA A 133 -8.09 -40.14 -10.98
CA ALA A 133 -9.21 -40.86 -11.53
C ALA A 133 -10.17 -39.96 -12.32
N ARG A 134 -10.43 -38.75 -11.80
CA ARG A 134 -11.25 -37.74 -12.48
C ARG A 134 -10.61 -37.24 -13.78
N ALA A 135 -9.28 -37.01 -13.77
CA ALA A 135 -8.55 -36.60 -14.97
C ALA A 135 -8.51 -37.69 -16.03
N GLU A 136 -8.35 -38.96 -15.63
CA GLU A 136 -8.38 -40.11 -16.51
C GLU A 136 -9.76 -40.28 -17.15
N ALA A 137 -10.81 -40.27 -16.35
CA ALA A 137 -12.17 -40.41 -16.82
C ALA A 137 -12.57 -39.30 -17.81
N LEU A 138 -12.23 -38.05 -17.53
CA LEU A 138 -12.46 -36.93 -18.45
C LEU A 138 -11.70 -37.09 -19.76
N ALA A 139 -10.45 -37.52 -19.72
CA ALA A 139 -9.62 -37.73 -20.90
C ALA A 139 -10.19 -38.85 -21.77
N GLU A 140 -10.50 -40.00 -21.16
CA GLU A 140 -11.08 -41.16 -21.88
C GLU A 140 -12.44 -40.84 -22.50
N VAL A 141 -13.33 -40.22 -21.73
CA VAL A 141 -14.67 -39.87 -22.24
C VAL A 141 -14.56 -38.84 -23.35
N PHE A 142 -13.69 -37.86 -23.24
CA PHE A 142 -13.50 -36.86 -24.29
C PHE A 142 -12.96 -37.51 -25.59
N VAL A 143 -11.91 -38.34 -25.47
CA VAL A 143 -11.33 -39.05 -26.63
C VAL A 143 -12.41 -39.94 -27.30
N ALA A 144 -13.16 -40.70 -26.51
CA ALA A 144 -14.24 -41.55 -27.04
C ALA A 144 -15.32 -40.73 -27.74
N ASP A 145 -15.73 -39.61 -27.18
CA ASP A 145 -16.72 -38.70 -27.77
C ASP A 145 -16.21 -38.05 -29.06
N HIS A 146 -14.96 -37.60 -29.06
CA HIS A 146 -14.32 -37.00 -30.23
C HIS A 146 -14.23 -38.00 -31.38
N VAL A 147 -13.78 -39.21 -31.11
CA VAL A 147 -13.71 -40.30 -32.08
C VAL A 147 -15.09 -40.65 -32.62
N ARG A 148 -16.11 -40.79 -31.78
CA ARG A 148 -17.49 -41.05 -32.17
C ARG A 148 -18.01 -39.98 -33.14
N ARG A 149 -17.80 -38.68 -32.80
CA ARG A 149 -18.22 -37.56 -33.67
C ARG A 149 -17.55 -37.60 -35.05
N ILE A 150 -16.25 -37.90 -35.11
CA ILE A 150 -15.55 -38.06 -36.39
C ILE A 150 -16.16 -39.16 -37.22
N GLN A 151 -16.43 -40.32 -36.58
CA GLN A 151 -17.07 -41.46 -37.27
C GLN A 151 -18.50 -41.13 -37.75
N GLU A 152 -19.30 -40.52 -36.91
CA GLU A 152 -20.68 -40.11 -37.26
C GLU A 152 -20.71 -39.13 -38.45
N VAL A 153 -19.78 -38.15 -38.49
CA VAL A 153 -19.69 -37.22 -39.62
C VAL A 153 -19.25 -37.92 -40.90
N ALA A 154 -18.20 -38.77 -40.82
CA ALA A 154 -17.74 -39.52 -41.99
C ALA A 154 -18.79 -40.49 -42.54
N ASP A 155 -19.53 -41.18 -41.67
CA ASP A 155 -20.61 -42.09 -42.07
C ASP A 155 -21.79 -41.31 -42.66
N ALA A 156 -22.15 -40.13 -42.12
CA ALA A 156 -23.20 -39.30 -42.68
C ALA A 156 -22.84 -38.77 -44.08
N GLU A 157 -21.56 -38.32 -44.26
CA GLU A 157 -21.08 -37.87 -45.57
C GLU A 157 -21.04 -39.00 -46.58
N ALA A 158 -20.47 -40.17 -46.20
CA ALA A 158 -20.47 -41.35 -47.08
C ALA A 158 -21.89 -41.79 -47.46
N LYS A 159 -22.81 -41.77 -46.50
CA LYS A 159 -24.23 -42.10 -46.78
C LYS A 159 -24.86 -41.12 -47.77
N ALA A 160 -24.64 -39.80 -47.58
CA ALA A 160 -25.17 -38.79 -48.49
C ALA A 160 -24.65 -38.99 -49.94
N LEU A 161 -23.36 -39.36 -50.10
CA LEU A 161 -22.78 -39.68 -51.41
C LEU A 161 -23.35 -40.96 -52.01
N LEU A 162 -23.56 -42.00 -51.22
CA LEU A 162 -24.20 -43.24 -51.66
C LEU A 162 -25.68 -43.04 -52.05
N ASP A 163 -26.40 -42.18 -51.31
CA ASP A 163 -27.79 -41.85 -51.68
C ASP A 163 -27.85 -41.08 -53.03
N GLN A 164 -26.85 -40.25 -53.32
CA GLN A 164 -26.72 -39.61 -54.64
C GLN A 164 -26.36 -40.61 -55.74
N ARG A 165 -25.44 -41.52 -55.49
CA ARG A 165 -25.09 -42.59 -56.38
C ARG A 165 -26.33 -43.44 -56.73
N ASP A 166 -27.14 -43.80 -55.74
CA ASP A 166 -28.35 -44.67 -55.99
C ASP A 166 -29.37 -43.94 -56.84
N ARG A 167 -29.56 -42.66 -56.68
CA ARG A 167 -30.39 -41.86 -57.61
C ARG A 167 -29.85 -41.87 -59.03
N MET A 168 -28.54 -41.76 -59.22
CA MET A 168 -27.93 -41.86 -60.55
C MET A 168 -28.05 -43.25 -61.13
N ARG A 169 -28.01 -44.30 -60.30
CA ARG A 169 -28.31 -45.70 -60.76
C ARG A 169 -29.71 -45.86 -61.21
N ASP A 170 -30.72 -45.30 -60.54
CA ASP A 170 -32.11 -45.31 -60.94
C ASP A 170 -32.33 -44.59 -62.28
N GLU A 171 -31.68 -43.43 -62.45
CA GLU A 171 -31.68 -42.69 -63.72
C GLU A 171 -31.00 -43.48 -64.83
N LEU A 172 -29.86 -44.12 -64.54
CA LEU A 172 -29.15 -45.00 -65.46
C LEU A 172 -30.05 -46.17 -65.90
N ALA A 173 -30.76 -46.76 -64.93
CA ALA A 173 -31.75 -47.83 -65.25
C ALA A 173 -32.89 -47.37 -66.16
N GLN A 174 -33.35 -46.11 -66.00
CA GLN A 174 -34.34 -45.51 -66.88
C GLN A 174 -33.77 -45.25 -68.28
N VAL A 175 -32.56 -44.71 -68.40
CA VAL A 175 -31.86 -44.50 -69.67
C VAL A 175 -31.64 -45.84 -70.38
N ASN A 176 -31.21 -46.88 -69.66
CA ASN A 176 -31.06 -48.24 -70.26
C ASN A 176 -32.37 -48.83 -70.76
N ARG A 177 -33.50 -48.62 -70.06
CA ARG A 177 -34.81 -49.00 -70.54
C ARG A 177 -35.19 -48.26 -71.82
N SER A 178 -34.96 -46.92 -71.88
CA SER A 178 -35.19 -46.11 -73.07
C SER A 178 -34.33 -46.54 -74.26
N ILE A 179 -33.10 -47.00 -74.02
CA ILE A 179 -32.25 -47.58 -75.07
C ILE A 179 -32.80 -48.93 -75.53
N GLY A 180 -33.33 -49.81 -74.62
CA GLY A 180 -33.90 -51.15 -74.94
C GLY A 180 -35.26 -51.10 -75.65
N ASP A 181 -36.09 -50.14 -75.24
CA ASP A 181 -37.47 -49.98 -75.79
C ASP A 181 -37.48 -49.18 -77.11
N GLY A 182 -36.32 -48.65 -77.53
CA GLY A 182 -36.21 -47.87 -78.76
C GLY A 182 -36.55 -48.68 -79.98
N ALA A 183 -37.71 -48.42 -80.55
CA ALA A 183 -38.18 -49.02 -81.81
C ALA A 183 -37.16 -48.87 -82.95
N PRO A 184 -36.98 -49.81 -83.88
CA PRO A 184 -36.07 -49.76 -85.01
C PRO A 184 -36.51 -48.66 -86.00
N GLY A 185 -36.25 -47.41 -85.66
CA GLY A 185 -36.41 -46.29 -86.56
C GLY A 185 -35.13 -46.08 -87.37
N SER A 186 -35.21 -46.16 -88.68
CA SER A 186 -34.12 -45.87 -89.60
C SER A 186 -34.20 -44.39 -90.11
N GLY A 187 -33.66 -43.46 -89.36
CA GLY A 187 -33.60 -42.05 -89.75
C GLY A 187 -32.53 -41.26 -88.95
N PRO A 188 -32.02 -40.12 -89.49
CA PRO A 188 -30.96 -39.35 -88.86
C PRO A 188 -31.33 -38.80 -87.46
N LYS A 189 -32.60 -38.56 -87.19
CA LYS A 189 -33.08 -38.19 -85.84
C LYS A 189 -32.98 -39.35 -84.85
N ALA A 190 -33.37 -40.57 -85.26
CA ALA A 190 -33.32 -41.77 -84.40
C ALA A 190 -31.86 -42.18 -84.04
N SER A 191 -30.93 -41.92 -84.95
CA SER A 191 -29.50 -42.12 -84.64
C SER A 191 -28.94 -41.07 -83.68
N ALA A 192 -29.33 -39.81 -83.85
CA ALA A 192 -28.93 -38.74 -82.96
C ALA A 192 -29.49 -38.92 -81.52
N ASP A 193 -30.77 -39.33 -81.42
CA ASP A 193 -31.42 -39.65 -80.13
C ASP A 193 -30.72 -40.81 -79.39
N ARG A 194 -30.36 -41.90 -80.15
CA ARG A 194 -29.58 -43.00 -79.58
C ARG A 194 -28.21 -42.57 -79.12
N GLU A 195 -27.51 -41.79 -79.90
CA GLU A 195 -26.17 -41.22 -79.53
C GLU A 195 -26.26 -40.39 -78.27
N SER A 196 -27.28 -39.52 -78.11
CA SER A 196 -27.54 -38.76 -76.92
C SER A 196 -27.78 -39.63 -75.68
N LEU A 197 -28.56 -40.77 -75.85
CA LEU A 197 -28.79 -41.72 -74.77
C LEU A 197 -27.53 -42.49 -74.38
N PHE A 198 -26.65 -42.86 -75.33
CA PHE A 198 -25.37 -43.46 -75.02
C PHE A 198 -24.41 -42.51 -74.33
N ALA A 199 -24.37 -41.26 -74.77
CA ALA A 199 -23.60 -40.21 -74.09
C ALA A 199 -24.09 -40.02 -72.65
N ARG A 200 -25.44 -39.96 -72.45
CA ARG A 200 -26.00 -39.83 -71.09
C ARG A 200 -25.69 -41.03 -70.21
N ARG A 201 -25.76 -42.27 -70.77
CA ARG A 201 -25.35 -43.49 -70.09
C ARG A 201 -23.93 -43.46 -69.65
N ALA A 202 -22.97 -43.04 -70.51
CA ALA A 202 -21.54 -42.91 -70.17
C ALA A 202 -21.34 -41.90 -69.09
N GLU A 203 -22.01 -40.75 -69.16
CA GLU A 203 -21.93 -39.68 -68.11
C GLU A 203 -22.43 -40.21 -66.77
N LEU A 204 -23.59 -40.86 -66.71
CA LEU A 204 -24.16 -41.43 -65.48
C LEU A 204 -23.24 -42.49 -64.87
N THR A 205 -22.68 -43.38 -65.74
CA THR A 205 -21.74 -44.42 -65.28
C THR A 205 -20.47 -43.80 -64.64
N SER A 206 -19.94 -42.74 -65.27
CA SER A 206 -18.79 -42.01 -64.72
C SER A 206 -19.11 -41.34 -63.38
N ARG A 207 -20.28 -40.69 -63.27
CA ARG A 207 -20.71 -40.06 -61.99
C ARG A 207 -20.94 -41.07 -60.88
N ILE A 208 -21.54 -42.24 -61.20
CA ILE A 208 -21.69 -43.32 -60.22
C ILE A 208 -20.36 -43.76 -59.66
N SER A 209 -19.35 -43.98 -60.56
CA SER A 209 -18.00 -44.34 -60.11
C SER A 209 -17.37 -43.26 -59.26
N ASP A 210 -17.55 -41.97 -59.61
CA ASP A 210 -17.06 -40.84 -58.86
C ASP A 210 -17.69 -40.79 -57.47
N PHE A 211 -19.00 -40.98 -57.32
CA PHE A 211 -19.67 -41.04 -56.02
C PHE A 211 -19.22 -42.23 -55.18
N ASP A 212 -19.02 -43.41 -55.77
CA ASP A 212 -18.49 -44.59 -55.05
C ASP A 212 -17.09 -44.35 -54.54
N GLN A 213 -16.25 -43.72 -55.37
CA GLN A 213 -14.87 -43.36 -54.96
C GLN A 213 -14.87 -42.34 -53.82
N ARG A 214 -15.63 -41.26 -53.94
CA ARG A 214 -15.72 -40.23 -52.88
C ARG A 214 -16.29 -40.78 -51.59
N ALA A 215 -17.29 -41.65 -51.64
CA ALA A 215 -17.83 -42.30 -50.46
C ALA A 215 -16.80 -43.21 -49.75
N ALA A 216 -15.94 -43.88 -50.55
CA ALA A 216 -14.82 -44.64 -50.01
C ALA A 216 -13.76 -43.74 -49.40
N GLU A 217 -13.43 -42.62 -50.07
CA GLU A 217 -12.45 -41.62 -49.57
C GLU A 217 -12.90 -40.98 -48.26
N ALA A 218 -14.21 -40.63 -48.12
CA ALA A 218 -14.76 -40.09 -46.89
C ALA A 218 -14.56 -41.05 -45.70
N ARG A 219 -14.57 -42.35 -45.92
CA ARG A 219 -14.30 -43.35 -44.88
C ARG A 219 -12.83 -43.64 -44.65
N MET A 220 -11.98 -43.51 -45.68
CA MET A 220 -10.50 -43.81 -45.55
C MET A 220 -9.76 -42.78 -44.75
N GLY A 221 -10.19 -41.51 -44.66
CA GLY A 221 -9.55 -40.46 -43.84
C GLY A 221 -9.78 -40.66 -42.34
N THR A 222 -10.89 -41.25 -41.94
CA THR A 222 -11.32 -41.45 -40.55
C THR A 222 -10.31 -42.23 -39.69
N PRO A 223 -9.70 -43.35 -40.11
CA PRO A 223 -8.74 -44.08 -39.29
C PRO A 223 -7.52 -43.26 -38.89
N ARG A 224 -7.06 -42.32 -39.73
CA ARG A 224 -5.91 -41.45 -39.43
C ARG A 224 -6.27 -40.45 -38.35
N LEU A 225 -7.43 -39.83 -38.40
CA LEU A 225 -7.91 -38.90 -37.41
C LEU A 225 -8.14 -39.60 -36.06
N VAL A 226 -8.74 -40.80 -36.08
CA VAL A 226 -8.93 -41.62 -34.89
C VAL A 226 -7.57 -42.00 -34.26
N ALA A 227 -6.62 -42.49 -35.06
CA ALA A 227 -5.30 -42.85 -34.58
C ALA A 227 -4.47 -41.64 -34.09
N GLY A 228 -4.73 -40.43 -34.64
CA GLY A 228 -4.12 -39.18 -34.23
C GLY A 228 -4.71 -38.58 -32.96
N THR A 229 -5.87 -39.10 -32.49
CA THR A 229 -6.50 -38.60 -31.25
C THR A 229 -6.22 -39.60 -30.13
N GLN A 230 -5.34 -39.17 -29.19
CA GLN A 230 -4.87 -40.04 -28.11
C GLN A 230 -4.41 -39.26 -26.88
N ILE A 231 -4.38 -39.94 -25.75
CA ILE A 231 -3.77 -39.41 -24.54
C ILE A 231 -2.24 -39.48 -24.68
N VAL A 232 -1.57 -38.34 -24.75
CA VAL A 232 -0.12 -38.25 -24.93
C VAL A 232 0.62 -38.26 -23.58
N ASP A 233 0.06 -37.56 -22.60
CA ASP A 233 0.60 -37.49 -21.24
C ASP A 233 -0.46 -38.05 -20.30
N ALA A 234 -0.17 -39.21 -19.70
CA ALA A 234 -1.10 -39.83 -18.74
C ALA A 234 -1.36 -38.89 -17.55
N PRO A 235 -2.49 -38.99 -16.90
CA PRO A 235 -2.83 -38.18 -15.75
C PRO A 235 -1.72 -38.23 -14.69
N ARG A 236 -1.22 -37.08 -14.28
CA ARG A 236 -0.18 -36.96 -13.27
C ARG A 236 -0.50 -35.86 -12.27
N LEU A 237 -0.16 -36.08 -11.00
CA LEU A 237 -0.34 -35.09 -9.96
C LEU A 237 0.58 -33.89 -10.16
N VAL A 238 0.01 -32.71 -10.02
CA VAL A 238 0.76 -31.47 -9.89
C VAL A 238 1.10 -31.27 -8.42
N ARG A 239 2.36 -31.49 -8.07
CA ARG A 239 2.82 -31.24 -6.71
C ARG A 239 2.97 -29.75 -6.48
N HIS A 240 2.06 -29.16 -5.73
CA HIS A 240 2.21 -27.81 -5.24
C HIS A 240 3.32 -27.79 -4.18
N SER A 241 4.36 -26.97 -4.38
CA SER A 241 5.42 -26.85 -3.38
C SER A 241 4.87 -26.04 -2.19
N LEU A 242 4.60 -26.70 -1.05
CA LEU A 242 4.16 -26.06 0.20
C LEU A 242 4.97 -24.80 0.55
N PRO A 243 6.33 -24.77 0.42
CA PRO A 243 7.08 -23.56 0.72
C PRO A 243 6.74 -22.38 -0.22
N ARG A 244 6.38 -22.63 -1.46
CA ARG A 244 6.05 -21.58 -2.42
C ARG A 244 4.65 -20.99 -2.15
N THR A 245 3.66 -21.84 -1.89
CA THR A 245 2.32 -21.37 -1.53
C THR A 245 2.34 -20.66 -0.19
N ALA A 246 3.02 -21.21 0.82
CA ALA A 246 3.19 -20.55 2.11
C ALA A 246 3.91 -19.20 2.01
N ALA A 247 4.90 -19.07 1.12
CA ALA A 247 5.59 -17.80 0.89
C ALA A 247 4.66 -16.75 0.22
N THR A 248 3.82 -17.16 -0.73
CA THR A 248 2.87 -16.24 -1.37
C THR A 248 1.78 -15.77 -0.41
N ASP A 249 1.18 -16.69 0.34
CA ASP A 249 0.13 -16.37 1.30
C ASP A 249 0.67 -15.55 2.49
N ALA A 250 1.89 -15.87 2.95
CA ALA A 250 2.60 -15.07 3.94
C ALA A 250 2.88 -13.64 3.43
N ALA A 251 3.27 -13.49 2.15
CA ALA A 251 3.52 -12.18 1.55
C ALA A 251 2.22 -11.36 1.43
N ILE A 252 1.12 -11.99 1.04
CA ILE A 252 -0.21 -11.36 0.98
C ILE A 252 -0.64 -10.94 2.40
N GLY A 253 -0.53 -11.84 3.36
CA GLY A 253 -0.85 -11.55 4.76
C GLY A 253 -0.01 -10.42 5.34
N LEU A 254 1.30 -10.40 5.05
CA LEU A 254 2.21 -9.32 5.44
C LEU A 254 1.77 -7.97 4.84
N ALA A 255 1.43 -7.95 3.55
CA ALA A 255 1.01 -6.72 2.87
C ALA A 255 -0.30 -6.16 3.46
N LEU A 256 -1.30 -7.02 3.66
CA LEU A 256 -2.57 -6.64 4.28
C LEU A 256 -2.38 -6.16 5.73
N GLY A 257 -1.58 -6.88 6.52
CA GLY A 257 -1.24 -6.50 7.89
C GLY A 257 -0.50 -5.16 7.95
N LEU A 258 0.40 -4.91 6.99
CA LEU A 258 1.12 -3.64 6.88
C LEU A 258 0.17 -2.47 6.55
N VAL A 259 -0.70 -2.63 5.55
CA VAL A 259 -1.69 -1.61 5.17
C VAL A 259 -2.61 -1.28 6.34
N LEU A 260 -3.16 -2.31 7.00
CA LEU A 260 -4.00 -2.13 8.17
C LEU A 260 -3.24 -1.45 9.31
N GLY A 261 -1.99 -1.87 9.57
CA GLY A 261 -1.13 -1.29 10.59
C GLY A 261 -0.82 0.19 10.36
N LEU A 262 -0.57 0.56 9.11
CA LEU A 262 -0.37 1.96 8.72
C LEU A 262 -1.66 2.77 8.87
N ALA A 263 -2.80 2.24 8.44
CA ALA A 263 -4.10 2.89 8.58
C ALA A 263 -4.45 3.15 10.05
N VAL A 264 -4.35 2.13 10.92
CA VAL A 264 -4.58 2.28 12.37
C VAL A 264 -3.60 3.28 13.00
N SER A 265 -2.33 3.27 12.57
CA SER A 265 -1.33 4.22 13.06
C SER A 265 -1.63 5.64 12.62
N ALA A 266 -2.11 5.84 11.39
CA ALA A 266 -2.48 7.15 10.85
C ALA A 266 -3.72 7.72 11.54
N VAL A 267 -4.80 6.93 11.63
CA VAL A 267 -6.02 7.33 12.36
C VAL A 267 -5.70 7.65 13.81
N GLY A 268 -4.94 6.79 14.48
CA GLY A 268 -4.54 7.03 15.85
C GLY A 268 -3.61 8.24 16.01
N ALA A 269 -2.87 8.67 14.98
CA ALA A 269 -2.07 9.88 15.01
C ALA A 269 -2.94 11.14 14.92
N VAL A 270 -3.93 11.13 14.03
CA VAL A 270 -4.88 12.22 13.84
C VAL A 270 -5.78 12.40 15.07
N VAL A 271 -6.36 11.31 15.57
CA VAL A 271 -7.26 11.36 16.76
C VAL A 271 -6.51 11.80 18.02
N ALA A 272 -5.24 11.43 18.18
CA ALA A 272 -4.47 11.79 19.37
C ALA A 272 -4.06 13.26 19.40
N ASP A 273 -4.09 13.97 18.28
CA ASP A 273 -3.72 15.40 18.13
C ASP A 273 -2.50 15.81 18.98
N ARG A 274 -1.41 15.03 18.86
CA ARG A 274 -0.20 15.24 19.66
C ARG A 274 0.88 15.90 18.83
N PRO A 275 1.19 17.16 19.04
CA PRO A 275 2.23 17.86 18.30
C PRO A 275 3.60 17.22 18.52
N VAL A 276 4.28 16.95 17.41
CA VAL A 276 5.58 16.28 17.37
C VAL A 276 6.67 17.20 16.80
N LEU A 277 6.27 18.11 15.90
CA LEU A 277 7.17 19.03 15.21
C LEU A 277 7.50 20.24 16.09
N ARG A 278 8.72 20.76 15.96
CA ARG A 278 9.20 21.97 16.67
C ARG A 278 8.25 23.14 16.48
N ARG A 279 7.84 23.40 15.23
CA ARG A 279 6.94 24.48 14.88
C ARG A 279 5.59 24.38 15.59
N GLU A 280 5.01 23.16 15.62
CA GLU A 280 3.73 22.91 16.28
C GLU A 280 3.82 23.14 17.78
N ILE A 281 4.89 22.63 18.42
CA ILE A 281 5.09 22.78 19.87
C ILE A 281 5.31 24.25 20.22
N ALA A 282 6.14 24.97 19.45
CA ALA A 282 6.38 26.39 19.64
C ALA A 282 5.07 27.20 19.48
N ALA A 283 4.31 26.93 18.44
CA ALA A 283 3.03 27.60 18.17
C ALA A 283 2.00 27.35 19.27
N ASN A 284 1.86 26.10 19.74
CA ASN A 284 0.90 25.73 20.78
C ASN A 284 1.27 26.29 22.16
N LEU A 285 2.57 26.45 22.46
CA LEU A 285 3.04 27.00 23.73
C LEU A 285 3.26 28.53 23.71
N GLY A 286 3.26 29.13 22.52
CA GLY A 286 3.57 30.55 22.39
C GLY A 286 5.01 30.90 22.80
N ALA A 287 5.96 29.96 22.72
CA ALA A 287 7.35 30.17 23.10
C ALA A 287 8.32 29.42 22.16
N SER A 288 9.43 30.08 21.81
CA SER A 288 10.43 29.51 20.90
C SER A 288 11.18 28.32 21.49
N VAL A 289 11.46 27.31 20.67
CA VAL A 289 12.33 26.20 21.04
C VAL A 289 13.79 26.69 21.06
N ILE A 290 14.35 26.78 22.24
CA ILE A 290 15.72 27.29 22.47
C ILE A 290 16.77 26.18 22.44
N ALA A 291 16.38 24.95 22.71
CA ALA A 291 17.31 23.81 22.70
C ALA A 291 16.59 22.46 22.56
N GLU A 292 17.36 21.45 22.19
CA GLU A 292 16.89 20.10 21.97
C GLU A 292 17.77 19.08 22.65
N LEU A 293 17.12 18.07 23.22
CA LEU A 293 17.80 16.92 23.79
C LEU A 293 17.26 15.63 23.16
N PRO A 294 18.12 14.87 22.47
CA PRO A 294 17.73 13.59 21.91
C PRO A 294 17.41 12.59 23.02
N ARG A 295 16.60 11.57 22.67
CA ARG A 295 16.21 10.51 23.59
C ARG A 295 17.42 9.80 24.19
N ARG A 296 17.35 9.46 25.47
CA ARG A 296 18.33 8.56 26.10
C ARG A 296 18.34 7.22 25.34
N SER A 297 19.46 6.90 24.72
CA SER A 297 19.67 5.61 24.03
C SER A 297 20.34 4.60 24.96
N ALA A 298 20.05 3.34 24.73
CA ALA A 298 20.73 2.23 25.40
C ALA A 298 22.22 2.13 24.97
N TRP A 299 22.56 2.61 23.79
CA TRP A 299 23.91 2.50 23.20
C TRP A 299 24.91 3.47 23.84
N PRO A 300 26.11 3.02 24.24
CA PRO A 300 27.08 3.82 25.00
C PRO A 300 27.58 5.05 24.25
N TRP A 301 27.75 4.99 22.95
CA TRP A 301 28.17 6.11 22.09
C TRP A 301 27.12 7.23 21.99
N GLN A 302 25.83 6.86 21.95
CA GLN A 302 24.76 7.85 21.96
C GLN A 302 24.59 8.51 23.34
N ARG A 303 24.92 7.80 24.44
CA ARG A 303 24.92 8.37 25.78
C ARG A 303 25.91 9.53 25.89
N ARG A 304 27.09 9.43 25.27
CA ARG A 304 28.08 10.53 25.21
C ARG A 304 27.52 11.75 24.47
N ARG A 305 26.84 11.54 23.33
CA ARG A 305 26.21 12.63 22.56
C ARG A 305 25.09 13.34 23.35
N VAL A 306 24.23 12.57 24.02
CA VAL A 306 23.18 13.12 24.88
C VAL A 306 23.76 13.92 26.04
N ARG A 307 24.83 13.44 26.66
CA ARG A 307 25.52 14.15 27.73
C ARG A 307 26.12 15.46 27.23
N ALA A 308 26.86 15.45 26.13
CA ALA A 308 27.44 16.66 25.55
C ALA A 308 26.34 17.66 25.09
N ALA A 309 25.20 17.20 24.56
CA ALA A 309 24.09 18.08 24.24
C ALA A 309 23.49 18.72 25.48
N ARG A 310 23.39 17.99 26.60
CA ARG A 310 22.88 18.50 27.86
C ARG A 310 23.85 19.49 28.50
N GLU A 311 25.14 19.21 28.47
CA GLU A 311 26.19 20.15 28.95
C GLU A 311 26.16 21.47 28.18
N ARG A 312 25.96 21.44 26.85
CA ARG A 312 25.79 22.66 26.05
C ARG A 312 24.52 23.43 26.44
N LEU A 313 23.41 22.71 26.62
CA LEU A 313 22.15 23.31 27.05
C LEU A 313 22.29 23.99 28.40
N THR A 314 22.83 23.29 29.40
CA THR A 314 22.98 23.82 30.76
C THR A 314 23.93 25.01 30.77
N THR A 315 25.00 24.99 29.97
CA THR A 315 25.91 26.13 29.79
C THR A 315 25.20 27.33 29.15
N SER A 316 24.37 27.10 28.14
CA SER A 316 23.56 28.14 27.48
C SER A 316 22.56 28.75 28.45
N LEU A 317 21.78 27.91 29.15
CA LEU A 317 20.82 28.35 30.16
C LEU A 317 21.50 29.11 31.31
N ALA A 318 22.63 28.60 31.82
CA ALA A 318 23.37 29.27 32.86
C ALA A 318 23.83 30.67 32.41
N ARG A 319 24.29 30.84 31.17
CA ARG A 319 24.67 32.14 30.61
C ARG A 319 23.48 33.11 30.54
N THR A 320 22.32 32.62 30.11
CA THR A 320 21.08 33.43 30.03
C THR A 320 20.59 33.86 31.40
N VAL A 321 20.80 33.01 32.41
CA VAL A 321 20.37 33.25 33.79
C VAL A 321 21.35 34.11 34.60
N ARG A 322 22.66 34.00 34.34
CA ARG A 322 23.70 34.78 35.05
C ARG A 322 23.47 36.28 35.01
N GLY A 323 22.88 36.77 33.92
CA GLY A 323 22.69 38.22 33.74
C GLY A 323 21.60 38.86 34.61
N SER A 324 20.76 38.07 35.33
CA SER A 324 19.58 38.64 35.98
C SER A 324 19.49 38.49 37.50
N GLY A 325 20.28 37.66 38.13
CA GLY A 325 20.15 37.44 39.60
C GLY A 325 18.82 36.86 40.09
N GLU A 326 17.82 36.74 39.22
CA GLU A 326 16.48 36.27 39.52
C GLU A 326 16.37 34.73 39.57
N PRO A 327 15.45 34.19 40.38
CA PRO A 327 15.16 32.76 40.40
C PRO A 327 14.71 32.23 39.02
N VAL A 328 15.16 31.03 38.67
CA VAL A 328 14.78 30.35 37.43
C VAL A 328 14.01 29.08 37.73
N SER A 329 12.96 28.84 36.99
CA SER A 329 12.15 27.67 37.14
C SER A 329 12.15 26.83 35.87
N LEU A 330 12.11 25.52 36.04
CA LEU A 330 11.93 24.52 34.98
C LEU A 330 10.55 23.90 35.18
N LEU A 331 9.70 24.03 34.17
CA LEU A 331 8.37 23.43 34.18
C LEU A 331 8.37 22.24 33.24
N GLU A 332 8.19 21.02 33.76
CA GLU A 332 8.23 19.82 33.00
C GLU A 332 6.85 19.43 32.45
N LEU A 333 6.82 18.96 31.21
CA LEU A 333 5.63 18.49 30.49
C LEU A 333 5.88 17.07 29.94
N GLY A 334 5.72 16.07 30.84
CA GLY A 334 5.87 14.64 30.50
C GLY A 334 7.31 14.12 30.40
N CYS A 335 8.26 14.79 31.05
CA CYS A 335 9.67 14.43 30.99
C CYS A 335 10.42 14.64 32.32
N GLU A 336 9.77 14.37 33.45
CA GLU A 336 10.26 14.57 34.83
C GLU A 336 11.76 14.24 35.01
N ARG A 337 12.17 13.01 34.57
CA ARG A 337 13.58 12.57 34.71
C ARG A 337 14.59 13.45 33.95
N SER A 338 14.17 13.98 32.79
CA SER A 338 15.04 14.84 31.99
C SER A 338 15.12 16.25 32.58
N ALA A 339 13.97 16.78 32.97
CA ALA A 339 13.89 18.09 33.65
C ALA A 339 14.66 18.09 34.96
N SER A 340 14.51 17.06 35.79
CA SER A 340 15.28 16.88 37.03
C SER A 340 16.81 16.88 36.81
N ALA A 341 17.25 16.18 35.75
CA ALA A 341 18.68 16.15 35.44
C ALA A 341 19.19 17.51 34.94
N ILE A 342 18.38 18.24 34.14
CA ILE A 342 18.71 19.58 33.67
C ILE A 342 18.78 20.56 34.86
N ALA A 343 17.80 20.47 35.79
CA ALA A 343 17.78 21.33 36.99
C ALA A 343 19.03 21.18 37.86
N LEU A 344 19.43 19.94 38.12
CA LEU A 344 20.63 19.65 38.90
C LEU A 344 21.92 20.12 38.22
N GLU A 345 22.04 19.85 36.90
CA GLU A 345 23.20 20.28 36.13
C GLU A 345 23.26 21.83 36.00
N LEU A 346 22.10 22.48 35.85
CA LEU A 346 22.01 23.94 35.83
C LEU A 346 22.40 24.54 37.18
N ALA A 347 21.89 23.98 38.27
CA ALA A 347 22.24 24.41 39.63
C ALA A 347 23.74 24.21 39.91
N GLY A 348 24.32 23.09 39.48
CA GLY A 348 25.75 22.84 39.57
C GLY A 348 26.60 23.85 38.77
N ALA A 349 26.14 24.24 37.56
CA ALA A 349 26.80 25.24 36.73
C ALA A 349 26.72 26.67 37.36
N LEU A 350 25.64 26.97 38.07
CA LEU A 350 25.43 28.23 38.77
C LEU A 350 26.12 28.28 40.12
N ALA A 351 26.40 27.12 40.74
CA ALA A 351 27.09 27.04 42.05
C ALA A 351 28.53 27.60 42.01
N ALA A 352 29.13 27.69 40.83
CA ALA A 352 30.41 28.36 40.64
C ALA A 352 30.36 29.88 40.92
N ASP A 353 29.18 30.48 40.84
CA ASP A 353 28.95 31.92 40.98
C ASP A 353 28.40 32.29 42.39
N GLY A 354 28.09 31.32 43.23
CA GLY A 354 27.55 31.54 44.58
C GLY A 354 26.65 30.38 45.05
N PRO A 355 26.13 30.42 46.26
CA PRO A 355 25.29 29.36 46.79
C PRO A 355 23.96 29.23 45.99
N VAL A 356 23.62 27.99 45.64
CA VAL A 356 22.43 27.66 44.87
C VAL A 356 21.64 26.57 45.55
N ALA A 357 20.32 26.73 45.65
CA ALA A 357 19.40 25.72 46.12
C ALA A 357 18.41 25.32 45.01
N VAL A 358 18.15 24.02 44.90
CA VAL A 358 17.12 23.46 43.97
C VAL A 358 15.83 23.24 44.76
N VAL A 359 14.76 23.85 44.33
CA VAL A 359 13.44 23.68 44.92
C VAL A 359 12.66 22.60 44.14
N ASP A 360 12.40 21.46 44.80
CA ASP A 360 11.70 20.31 44.23
C ASP A 360 10.17 20.46 44.42
N GLY A 361 9.49 20.90 43.40
CA GLY A 361 8.02 20.95 43.29
C GLY A 361 7.43 19.79 42.45
N LEU A 362 8.15 18.72 42.22
CA LEU A 362 7.65 17.53 41.50
C LEU A 362 6.67 16.71 42.37
N PRO A 363 5.62 16.12 41.79
CA PRO A 363 4.60 15.39 42.56
C PRO A 363 5.14 14.15 43.28
N GLY A 364 6.32 13.68 43.00
CA GLY A 364 6.92 12.51 43.64
C GLY A 364 8.11 12.81 44.56
N ARG A 365 8.45 14.08 44.82
CA ARG A 365 9.61 14.52 45.63
C ARG A 365 10.93 13.78 45.35
N ARG A 366 11.06 13.27 44.12
CA ARG A 366 12.16 12.36 43.73
C ARG A 366 13.54 12.98 43.77
N LEU A 367 13.65 14.30 43.70
CA LEU A 367 14.90 15.01 43.81
C LEU A 367 15.29 15.20 45.28
N ALA A 368 14.34 15.57 46.12
CA ALA A 368 14.56 15.76 47.55
C ALA A 368 14.94 14.46 48.30
N ASP A 369 14.39 13.31 47.83
CA ASP A 369 14.67 11.98 48.37
C ASP A 369 15.98 11.36 47.84
N ARG A 370 16.64 12.02 46.87
CA ARG A 370 17.89 11.53 46.30
C ARG A 370 19.06 11.79 47.29
N ARG A 371 19.86 10.75 47.55
CA ARG A 371 21.10 10.91 48.32
C ARG A 371 22.01 11.93 47.63
N SER A 372 22.22 13.08 48.27
CA SER A 372 23.14 14.12 47.84
C SER A 372 24.60 13.62 47.95
N LYS A 373 25.38 13.89 46.92
CA LYS A 373 26.83 13.65 46.97
C LYS A 373 27.52 14.90 47.50
N PRO A 374 28.71 14.77 48.14
CA PRO A 374 29.50 15.95 48.49
C PRO A 374 29.76 16.79 47.24
N GLY A 375 29.36 18.08 47.29
CA GLY A 375 29.46 19.00 46.17
C GLY A 375 28.22 19.15 45.28
N ASP A 376 27.16 18.34 45.50
CA ASP A 376 25.87 18.57 44.83
C ASP A 376 25.15 19.79 45.44
N PRO A 377 24.38 20.57 44.63
CA PRO A 377 23.59 21.69 45.14
C PRO A 377 22.53 21.18 46.14
N ALA A 378 22.22 22.01 47.15
CA ALA A 378 21.21 21.70 48.15
C ALA A 378 19.83 21.52 47.47
N VAL A 379 19.12 20.41 47.76
CA VAL A 379 17.78 20.15 47.28
C VAL A 379 16.78 20.32 48.42
N VAL A 380 15.83 21.23 48.23
CA VAL A 380 14.80 21.56 49.23
C VAL A 380 13.42 21.23 48.66
N ALA A 381 12.57 20.58 49.45
CA ALA A 381 11.20 20.34 49.03
C ALA A 381 10.43 21.66 48.87
N GLY A 382 9.51 21.74 47.88
CA GLY A 382 8.78 22.95 47.54
C GLY A 382 8.10 23.64 48.72
N GLU A 383 7.57 22.84 49.66
CA GLU A 383 6.96 23.36 50.92
C GLU A 383 7.95 24.13 51.81
N ARG A 384 9.23 23.81 51.72
CA ARG A 384 10.31 24.44 52.46
C ARG A 384 11.05 25.52 51.67
N ALA A 385 10.60 25.89 50.49
CA ALA A 385 11.24 26.91 49.67
C ALA A 385 11.36 28.27 50.40
N ALA A 386 10.40 28.59 51.24
CA ALA A 386 10.41 29.83 52.06
C ALA A 386 11.53 29.87 53.12
N THR A 387 12.11 28.73 53.47
CA THR A 387 13.19 28.65 54.48
C THR A 387 14.57 28.86 53.87
N VAL A 388 14.72 28.93 52.55
CA VAL A 388 15.98 29.14 51.87
C VAL A 388 16.44 30.58 52.06
N PRO A 389 17.68 30.81 52.48
CA PRO A 389 18.20 32.15 52.67
C PRO A 389 18.13 32.99 51.39
N ARG A 390 17.70 34.27 51.48
CA ARG A 390 17.59 35.19 50.32
C ARG A 390 18.87 35.41 49.54
N LYS A 391 20.03 35.02 50.12
CA LYS A 391 21.36 35.12 49.49
C LYS A 391 21.62 33.94 48.53
N GLU A 392 20.84 32.88 48.59
CA GLU A 392 20.96 31.72 47.72
C GLU A 392 20.13 31.88 46.44
N ARG A 393 20.72 31.54 45.30
CA ARG A 393 20.01 31.55 44.04
C ARG A 393 19.11 30.31 43.96
N LEU A 394 17.84 30.51 43.63
CA LEU A 394 16.88 29.42 43.54
C LEU A 394 16.72 28.90 42.10
N VAL A 395 16.80 27.58 41.96
CA VAL A 395 16.40 26.86 40.72
C VAL A 395 15.18 26.01 41.06
N GLY A 396 14.00 26.47 40.66
CA GLY A 396 12.75 25.73 40.87
C GLY A 396 12.54 24.66 39.80
N ILE A 397 11.92 23.53 40.17
CA ILE A 397 11.40 22.56 39.23
C ILE A 397 9.95 22.24 39.60
N GLY A 398 9.05 22.30 38.62
CA GLY A 398 7.65 21.95 38.80
C GLY A 398 7.17 21.04 37.68
N SER A 399 6.01 20.43 37.87
CA SER A 399 5.38 19.54 36.91
C SER A 399 3.98 20.07 36.57
N VAL A 400 3.62 19.99 35.30
CA VAL A 400 2.24 20.16 34.84
C VAL A 400 1.87 18.89 34.11
N ALA A 401 1.24 17.98 34.82
CA ALA A 401 0.60 16.81 34.24
C ALA A 401 -0.92 17.02 34.16
N PRO A 402 -1.63 16.36 33.25
CA PRO A 402 -3.08 16.35 33.28
C PRO A 402 -3.58 15.91 34.67
N GLY A 403 -4.37 16.77 35.34
CA GLY A 403 -4.87 16.50 36.69
C GLY A 403 -4.02 17.01 37.85
N THR A 404 -2.86 17.66 37.60
CA THR A 404 -2.08 18.32 38.67
C THR A 404 -2.72 19.66 39.06
N ALA A 405 -2.78 19.94 40.35
CA ALA A 405 -3.28 21.23 40.84
C ALA A 405 -2.30 22.36 40.48
N TRP A 406 -2.77 23.40 39.83
CA TRP A 406 -1.98 24.56 39.40
C TRP A 406 -1.47 25.42 40.57
N THR A 407 -1.93 25.16 41.78
CA THR A 407 -1.47 25.81 43.01
C THR A 407 0.01 25.57 43.28
N ASP A 408 0.59 24.50 42.75
CA ASP A 408 2.02 24.17 42.96
C ASP A 408 2.95 25.04 42.10
N LEU A 409 2.42 25.83 41.18
CA LEU A 409 3.16 26.75 40.32
C LEU A 409 3.65 28.00 41.05
N ARG A 410 3.12 28.33 42.24
CA ARG A 410 3.55 29.49 43.06
C ARG A 410 5.03 29.47 43.43
N TYR A 411 5.70 28.31 43.34
CA TYR A 411 7.15 28.17 43.57
C TYR A 411 7.98 28.44 42.32
N LEU A 412 7.32 28.67 41.17
CA LEU A 412 8.02 29.03 39.93
C LEU A 412 8.52 30.48 40.06
N GLY A 413 9.76 30.69 39.75
CA GLY A 413 10.34 32.03 39.71
C GLY A 413 9.88 32.88 38.54
N PRO A 414 10.28 34.12 38.46
CA PRO A 414 9.89 35.05 37.41
C PRO A 414 10.42 34.71 36.02
N ARG A 415 11.23 33.65 35.88
CA ARG A 415 11.74 33.16 34.61
C ARG A 415 11.54 31.65 34.52
N THR A 416 10.65 31.24 33.64
CA THR A 416 10.29 29.83 33.47
C THR A 416 10.78 29.31 32.12
N VAL A 417 11.45 28.15 32.14
CA VAL A 417 11.82 27.37 30.96
C VAL A 417 10.92 26.15 30.91
N LEU A 418 10.24 25.95 29.80
CA LEU A 418 9.39 24.78 29.59
C LEU A 418 10.24 23.61 29.07
N VAL A 419 10.16 22.47 29.74
CA VAL A 419 10.81 21.22 29.30
C VAL A 419 9.74 20.27 28.80
N VAL A 420 9.65 20.11 27.50
CA VAL A 420 8.52 19.44 26.82
C VAL A 420 8.99 18.20 26.10
N ARG A 421 8.26 17.10 26.26
CA ARG A 421 8.51 15.89 25.48
C ARG A 421 7.65 15.89 24.22
N ALA A 422 8.30 15.81 23.05
CA ALA A 422 7.60 15.73 21.78
C ALA A 422 6.57 14.58 21.73
N GLY A 423 5.33 14.88 21.34
CA GLY A 423 4.25 13.91 21.23
C GLY A 423 3.71 13.36 22.56
N HIS A 424 3.97 14.01 23.69
CA HIS A 424 3.44 13.59 25.00
C HIS A 424 2.04 14.15 25.27
N GLY A 425 1.85 15.45 25.11
CA GLY A 425 0.56 16.13 25.31
C GLY A 425 -0.20 16.36 24.02
N SER A 426 -1.52 16.55 24.14
CA SER A 426 -2.34 17.03 23.00
C SER A 426 -2.11 18.52 22.76
N ALA A 427 -2.41 19.00 21.54
CA ALA A 427 -2.34 20.42 21.21
C ALA A 427 -3.23 21.26 22.17
N ALA A 428 -4.45 20.80 22.44
CA ALA A 428 -5.36 21.44 23.38
C ALA A 428 -4.79 21.57 24.79
N TRP A 429 -4.09 20.53 25.27
CA TRP A 429 -3.45 20.59 26.59
C TRP A 429 -2.28 21.56 26.63
N LEU A 430 -1.43 21.60 25.60
CA LEU A 430 -0.34 22.57 25.52
C LEU A 430 -0.87 24.01 25.47
N HIS A 431 -1.95 24.25 24.72
CA HIS A 431 -2.64 25.53 24.72
C HIS A 431 -3.19 25.94 26.10
N THR A 432 -3.74 24.96 26.82
CA THR A 432 -4.24 25.20 28.18
C THR A 432 -3.10 25.59 29.11
N VAL A 433 -1.97 24.89 29.05
CA VAL A 433 -0.75 25.24 29.81
C VAL A 433 -0.28 26.65 29.46
N ALA A 434 -0.17 26.99 28.18
CA ALA A 434 0.26 28.31 27.73
C ALA A 434 -0.68 29.42 28.25
N ARG A 435 -1.99 29.20 28.19
CA ARG A 435 -3.00 30.16 28.68
C ARG A 435 -2.87 30.37 30.18
N GLN A 436 -2.76 29.30 30.95
CA GLN A 436 -2.67 29.40 32.41
C GLN A 436 -1.38 30.09 32.87
N LEU A 437 -0.24 29.84 32.19
CA LEU A 437 0.99 30.58 32.45
C LEU A 437 0.83 32.07 32.14
N ALA A 438 0.14 32.39 31.04
CA ALA A 438 -0.14 33.79 30.68
C ALA A 438 -1.09 34.45 31.68
N ASP A 439 -2.14 33.79 32.15
CA ASP A 439 -3.11 34.30 33.14
C ASP A 439 -2.46 34.55 34.48
N GLN A 440 -1.49 33.72 34.87
CA GLN A 440 -0.69 33.89 36.09
C GLN A 440 0.50 34.85 35.93
N HIS A 441 0.66 35.49 34.77
CA HIS A 441 1.76 36.41 34.46
C HIS A 441 3.14 35.78 34.61
N ILE A 442 3.28 34.49 34.36
CA ILE A 442 4.55 33.75 34.42
C ILE A 442 5.25 33.86 33.06
N PRO A 443 6.36 34.61 32.96
CA PRO A 443 7.08 34.76 31.68
C PRO A 443 7.85 33.49 31.33
N VAL A 444 7.69 33.05 30.05
CA VAL A 444 8.39 31.91 29.51
C VAL A 444 9.61 32.35 28.72
N VAL A 445 10.80 31.90 29.15
CA VAL A 445 12.08 32.19 28.48
C VAL A 445 12.19 31.41 27.15
N GLY A 446 11.69 30.18 27.14
CA GLY A 446 11.72 29.33 25.98
C GLY A 446 11.40 27.87 26.30
N VAL A 447 11.41 27.04 25.25
CA VAL A 447 11.09 25.62 25.32
C VAL A 447 12.35 24.78 25.08
N VAL A 448 12.61 23.83 25.97
CA VAL A 448 13.58 22.76 25.78
C VAL A 448 12.82 21.51 25.30
N LEU A 449 13.08 21.09 24.08
CA LEU A 449 12.41 19.96 23.47
C LEU A 449 13.16 18.65 23.75
N ILE A 450 12.47 17.70 24.37
CA ILE A 450 12.98 16.36 24.66
C ILE A 450 12.46 15.38 23.62
N ASP A 451 13.33 14.54 23.09
CA ASP A 451 13.01 13.50 22.10
C ASP A 451 12.44 14.06 20.79
N PRO A 452 13.08 15.12 20.18
CA PRO A 452 12.68 15.61 18.87
C PRO A 452 12.85 14.53 17.81
N ASP A 453 12.12 14.63 16.71
CA ASP A 453 12.40 13.78 15.55
C ASP A 453 13.69 14.27 14.87
N PRO A 454 14.70 13.41 14.67
CA PRO A 454 15.97 13.81 14.05
C PRO A 454 15.84 14.35 12.61
N ARG A 455 14.71 14.10 11.97
CA ARG A 455 14.40 14.54 10.60
C ARG A 455 13.52 15.78 10.56
N ASP A 456 13.03 16.22 11.70
CA ASP A 456 12.30 17.48 11.78
C ASP A 456 13.23 18.64 11.44
N ARG A 457 12.94 19.32 10.34
CA ARG A 457 13.65 20.50 9.85
C ARG A 457 12.81 21.76 10.00
N THR A 458 11.67 21.67 10.69
CA THR A 458 10.82 22.85 10.90
C THR A 458 11.49 23.83 11.84
N ASP A 459 11.29 25.12 11.59
CA ASP A 459 11.75 26.15 12.48
C ASP A 459 10.88 26.17 13.74
N GLY A 460 11.50 26.07 14.89
CA GLY A 460 10.87 26.17 16.21
C GLY A 460 10.90 27.58 16.78
N THR A 461 11.39 28.58 16.03
CA THR A 461 11.37 29.98 16.46
C THR A 461 10.02 30.63 16.14
N LEU A 462 9.51 31.42 17.05
CA LEU A 462 8.35 32.25 16.79
C LEU A 462 8.81 33.58 16.24
N TRP A 463 8.64 33.77 14.95
CA TRP A 463 8.78 35.06 14.29
C TRP A 463 7.53 35.88 14.62
N GLU A 464 7.72 37.16 14.88
CA GLU A 464 6.74 38.13 15.33
C GLU A 464 5.35 37.95 14.72
N GLY A 465 4.47 37.28 15.46
CA GLY A 465 3.04 37.33 15.24
C GLY A 465 2.38 38.02 16.43
N PRO A 466 1.44 38.93 16.23
CA PRO A 466 0.82 39.72 17.30
C PRO A 466 -0.02 38.92 18.30
N PHE A 467 -0.08 37.58 18.18
CA PHE A 467 -1.05 36.75 18.90
C PHE A 467 -0.51 35.60 19.72
N THR A 468 0.71 35.70 20.22
CA THR A 468 1.17 34.71 21.21
C THR A 468 0.79 35.18 22.60
N ALA A 469 -0.12 34.47 23.24
CA ALA A 469 -0.65 34.77 24.58
C ALA A 469 0.45 34.97 25.65
N LEU A 470 1.65 34.47 25.40
CA LEU A 470 2.82 34.57 26.28
C LEU A 470 3.73 35.76 25.98
N ARG A 471 3.64 36.38 24.79
CA ARG A 471 4.53 37.51 24.42
C ARG A 471 3.92 38.89 24.58
N GLY A 472 2.58 38.99 24.59
CA GLY A 472 1.88 40.28 24.59
C GLY A 472 1.84 41.05 25.92
N ARG A 473 2.41 40.51 27.00
CA ARG A 473 2.33 41.15 28.32
C ARG A 473 3.64 41.58 28.97
N ASN A 474 4.79 41.39 28.34
CA ASN A 474 6.07 41.79 28.90
C ASN A 474 6.53 43.20 28.52
N GLU A 475 5.78 43.93 27.71
CA GLU A 475 5.99 45.36 27.56
C GLU A 475 5.23 46.07 28.66
N VAL A 476 5.83 46.20 29.81
CA VAL A 476 5.50 47.24 30.77
C VAL A 476 5.65 48.55 30.01
N PRO A 477 4.57 49.37 29.83
CA PRO A 477 4.74 50.67 29.23
C PRO A 477 5.62 51.48 30.14
N VAL A 478 6.86 51.69 29.72
CA VAL A 478 7.72 52.72 30.34
C VAL A 478 7.02 54.02 30.10
N ARG A 479 6.32 54.50 31.12
CA ARG A 479 5.78 55.85 31.20
C ARG A 479 6.98 56.79 31.05
N ARG A 480 7.26 57.23 29.83
CA ARG A 480 8.08 58.41 29.60
C ARG A 480 7.23 59.61 29.99
N ASN A 481 7.42 60.04 31.17
CA ASN A 481 7.00 61.36 31.62
C ASN A 481 7.99 62.39 31.06
N GLY A 482 7.47 63.41 30.42
CA GLY A 482 8.12 64.69 30.41
C GLY A 482 8.67 65.20 29.09
N GLY A 483 7.92 66.06 28.47
CA GLY A 483 8.22 67.44 28.16
C GLY A 483 9.39 67.75 27.21
N GLY A 484 9.07 68.48 26.14
CA GLY A 484 10.05 69.41 25.58
C GLY A 484 10.15 69.39 24.03
N THR A 485 9.33 70.27 23.43
CA THR A 485 9.64 71.20 22.33
C THR A 485 10.39 70.74 21.10
N SER A 486 9.65 70.90 20.00
CA SER A 486 10.02 71.27 18.62
C SER A 486 11.50 71.63 18.33
N HIS A 487 12.02 71.08 17.26
CA HIS A 487 12.65 71.89 16.18
C HIS A 487 12.73 71.05 14.90
N ALA A 488 12.15 71.62 13.84
CA ALA A 488 12.31 71.20 12.45
C ALA A 488 13.71 71.56 11.97
N VAL A 489 14.36 70.64 11.27
CA VAL A 489 15.38 71.00 10.28
C VAL A 489 15.22 70.04 9.08
N GLN A 490 14.88 70.67 7.98
CA GLN A 490 14.99 70.17 6.62
C GLN A 490 16.44 69.99 6.24
N ALA A 491 16.82 68.90 5.63
CA ALA A 491 17.98 68.85 4.76
C ALA A 491 17.71 67.90 3.58
N VAL A 492 17.78 68.47 2.43
CA VAL A 492 17.76 67.96 1.05
C VAL A 492 19.11 67.25 0.81
N GLY A 493 19.12 66.24 -0.07
CA GLY A 493 20.33 65.65 -0.67
C GLY A 493 20.05 64.29 -1.27
N GLU A 494 19.66 64.27 -2.49
CA GLU A 494 20.25 63.75 -3.74
C GLU A 494 21.00 62.41 -3.69
N GLY A 495 20.51 61.47 -4.54
CA GLY A 495 21.35 60.81 -5.55
C GLY A 495 21.90 59.43 -5.24
N GLY A 496 21.45 58.44 -5.92
CA GLY A 496 22.19 57.19 -6.05
C GLY A 496 21.36 55.98 -6.48
N GLN A 497 21.01 55.96 -7.77
CA GLN A 497 20.56 54.73 -8.44
C GLN A 497 21.71 53.71 -8.45
N ARG A 498 21.48 52.51 -7.89
CA ARG A 498 22.24 51.31 -8.21
C ARG A 498 21.28 50.21 -8.59
N THR A 499 21.23 50.03 -9.90
CA THR A 499 20.62 48.84 -10.52
C THR A 499 21.47 47.61 -10.25
N GLU A 500 21.00 46.70 -9.46
CA GLU A 500 21.55 45.34 -9.39
C GLU A 500 20.68 44.39 -10.23
N ARG A 501 21.35 43.82 -11.21
CA ARG A 501 20.83 42.85 -12.19
C ARG A 501 20.57 41.52 -11.45
N LEU A 502 19.35 41.01 -11.56
CA LEU A 502 19.01 39.63 -11.25
C LEU A 502 19.44 38.71 -12.38
N PRO A 503 20.04 37.55 -12.12
CA PRO A 503 20.30 36.55 -13.16
C PRO A 503 19.02 35.77 -13.50
N MET A 504 18.61 35.87 -14.80
CA MET A 504 17.58 35.03 -15.39
C MET A 504 18.11 33.61 -15.58
N TRP A 505 17.45 32.63 -14.99
CA TRP A 505 17.56 31.23 -15.38
C TRP A 505 16.42 30.90 -16.33
N ALA A 506 16.77 30.73 -17.60
CA ALA A 506 15.86 30.29 -18.67
C ALA A 506 15.48 28.82 -18.42
N ALA A 507 14.21 28.57 -18.24
CA ALA A 507 13.62 27.25 -18.35
C ALA A 507 13.66 26.80 -19.82
N ARG A 508 14.34 25.69 -20.08
CA ARG A 508 14.34 25.01 -21.39
C ARG A 508 13.18 24.03 -21.41
N VAL A 509 12.21 24.30 -22.25
CA VAL A 509 11.13 23.38 -22.65
C VAL A 509 11.72 22.45 -23.72
N PRO A 510 11.57 21.14 -23.67
CA PRO A 510 11.84 20.30 -24.84
C PRO A 510 10.61 20.23 -25.72
N ASP A 511 10.81 20.61 -26.98
CA ASP A 511 9.89 20.43 -28.10
C ASP A 511 9.60 18.94 -28.32
N SER A 512 8.33 18.66 -28.51
CA SER A 512 7.82 17.40 -29.05
C SER A 512 7.74 17.57 -30.58
N ASP A 513 8.60 16.89 -31.33
CA ASP A 513 8.41 16.68 -32.75
C ASP A 513 7.98 15.23 -33.03
N GLN A 514 6.87 15.18 -33.76
CA GLN A 514 6.31 14.10 -34.54
C GLN A 514 7.27 13.60 -35.60
N GLU A 515 7.17 12.33 -35.91
CA GLU A 515 7.24 11.67 -37.22
C GLU A 515 7.28 10.16 -36.91
N GLY A 516 6.36 9.27 -37.35
CA GLY A 516 5.98 9.07 -38.75
C GLY A 516 6.72 7.88 -39.35
N GLN A 517 6.28 6.66 -39.09
CA GLN A 517 6.09 5.57 -40.04
C GLN A 517 5.61 4.31 -39.30
#